data_ca963e0fa98acc12375ca3a0912867dc
#
_entry.id   ca963e0fa98acc12375ca3a0912867dc
#
_cell.length_a   1.000
_cell.length_b   1.000
_cell.length_c   1.000
_cell.angle_alpha   90.00
_cell.angle_beta   90.00
_cell.angle_gamma   90.00
#
_symmetry.space_group_name_H-M   'P 1'
#
loop_
_entity.id
_entity.type
_entity.pdbx_description
1 polymer ?
#
loop_
_entity_poly.entity_id
_entity_poly.type
_entity_poly.pdbx_seq_one_letter_code
_entity_poly.pdbx_strand_id
1 'polypeptide(L)'
;MQTSLDKENPHAVHGLSLPGIVLNIKTKIKRIRKKGSNIIALLPPSSEAASKINSEYVMLGAHYDHLGRGETGGFGIKGEEGLIHNGADDNASGVAALLEMADQLANRQKTKPQEFERGLIFSFWSGEELGLIGSARYAAKPTVDLKQLVAYLNFDMIGRLRNNKLTLQGVGSSTNWKKLIERRNVLAGFDLTLQQDPYLPTDTTSFYPKGIPVLAWFTGSHKEYHRPADDPDTLNYEGIERITQFASNMVQDLISDSVRPDYVKVKKSDQGGSRDAIRVYLGTIPDYASEDIKGVLLSGVRGGGPADKAGIKAGDIIVHFAGKEITNIYDYTYALDAVKAGKSVEMEVLRKGKRIKINVTPGTR
;
A
#
# COMPACT_ATOMS: atom_id res chain seq x y z
N MET A 1 0.31 -44.81 -18.01
CA MET A 1 0.64 -43.37 -17.99
C MET A 1 -0.54 -42.54 -17.44
N GLN A 2 -1.70 -42.54 -18.07
CA GLN A 2 -2.88 -41.77 -17.59
C GLN A 2 -3.24 -42.16 -16.16
N THR A 3 -3.33 -43.44 -15.82
CA THR A 3 -3.64 -43.96 -14.49
C THR A 3 -2.60 -43.56 -13.41
N SER A 4 -1.36 -43.32 -13.79
CA SER A 4 -0.33 -42.79 -12.85
C SER A 4 -0.45 -41.27 -12.65
N LEU A 5 -0.79 -40.55 -13.71
CA LEU A 5 -1.05 -39.09 -13.64
C LEU A 5 -2.32 -38.78 -12.82
N ASP A 6 -3.35 -39.63 -12.97
CA ASP A 6 -4.63 -39.44 -12.25
C ASP A 6 -4.51 -39.78 -10.75
N LYS A 7 -3.48 -40.54 -10.35
CA LYS A 7 -3.21 -40.86 -8.93
C LYS A 7 -2.27 -39.86 -8.24
N GLU A 8 -1.59 -39.01 -9.01
CA GLU A 8 -0.68 -38.03 -8.43
C GLU A 8 -1.46 -36.85 -7.90
N ASN A 9 -1.02 -36.39 -6.75
CA ASN A 9 -1.51 -35.12 -6.21
C ASN A 9 -1.14 -34.00 -7.21
N PRO A 10 -2.11 -33.33 -7.88
CA PRO A 10 -1.83 -32.31 -8.89
C PRO A 10 -1.05 -31.10 -8.34
N HIS A 11 -0.79 -31.07 -7.05
CA HIS A 11 -0.06 -30.02 -6.35
C HIS A 11 1.37 -30.44 -5.93
N ALA A 12 1.74 -31.71 -6.15
CA ALA A 12 3.10 -32.18 -5.91
C ALA A 12 3.90 -32.12 -7.21
N VAL A 13 5.02 -31.38 -7.21
CA VAL A 13 5.97 -31.39 -8.33
C VAL A 13 6.74 -32.70 -8.25
N HIS A 14 6.17 -33.76 -8.81
CA HIS A 14 6.85 -35.03 -9.02
C HIS A 14 7.34 -35.10 -10.46
N GLY A 15 8.64 -35.32 -10.62
CA GLY A 15 9.21 -35.65 -11.93
C GLY A 15 8.85 -37.07 -12.29
N LEU A 16 8.12 -37.25 -13.40
CA LEU A 16 7.94 -38.57 -14.03
C LEU A 16 9.06 -38.82 -15.03
N SER A 17 9.80 -39.90 -14.82
CA SER A 17 10.73 -40.38 -15.85
C SER A 17 9.94 -41.06 -16.99
N LEU A 18 10.09 -40.53 -18.19
CA LEU A 18 9.49 -41.06 -19.41
C LEU A 18 10.58 -41.60 -20.32
N PRO A 19 11.04 -42.84 -20.08
CA PRO A 19 12.11 -43.44 -20.89
C PRO A 19 11.72 -43.53 -22.38
N GLY A 20 12.63 -43.08 -23.26
CA GLY A 20 12.42 -43.09 -24.70
C GLY A 20 11.53 -41.97 -25.26
N ILE A 21 11.06 -41.03 -24.42
CA ILE A 21 10.31 -39.88 -24.90
C ILE A 21 11.21 -38.64 -24.91
N VAL A 22 11.32 -37.99 -26.06
CA VAL A 22 12.00 -36.69 -26.23
C VAL A 22 10.96 -35.62 -26.41
N LEU A 23 10.95 -34.66 -25.52
CA LEU A 23 10.05 -33.52 -25.58
C LEU A 23 10.79 -32.29 -26.16
N ASN A 24 10.40 -31.86 -27.36
CA ASN A 24 10.91 -30.63 -27.97
C ASN A 24 9.95 -29.47 -27.67
N ILE A 25 10.39 -28.55 -26.84
CA ILE A 25 9.58 -27.37 -26.48
C ILE A 25 10.22 -26.13 -27.13
N LYS A 26 9.44 -25.44 -27.97
CA LYS A 26 9.81 -24.13 -28.50
C LYS A 26 8.91 -23.05 -27.89
N THR A 27 9.48 -22.18 -27.10
CA THR A 27 8.74 -21.06 -26.47
C THR A 27 9.12 -19.74 -27.13
N LYS A 28 8.13 -18.84 -27.26
CA LYS A 28 8.34 -17.48 -27.72
C LYS A 28 7.73 -16.52 -26.68
N ILE A 29 8.58 -15.77 -26.01
CA ILE A 29 8.17 -14.76 -25.01
C ILE A 29 8.16 -13.40 -25.68
N LYS A 30 7.01 -12.72 -25.68
CA LYS A 30 6.88 -11.32 -26.07
C LYS A 30 6.78 -10.46 -24.82
N ARG A 31 7.82 -9.68 -24.56
CA ARG A 31 7.76 -8.68 -23.46
C ARG A 31 6.95 -7.47 -23.93
N ILE A 32 5.82 -7.21 -23.29
CA ILE A 32 5.05 -6.00 -23.50
C ILE A 32 5.60 -4.94 -22.55
N ARG A 33 6.11 -3.84 -23.12
CA ARG A 33 6.60 -2.69 -22.35
C ARG A 33 5.61 -1.55 -22.50
N LYS A 34 5.17 -0.99 -21.37
CA LYS A 34 4.39 0.26 -21.31
C LYS A 34 5.23 1.33 -20.62
N LYS A 35 4.95 2.58 -20.92
CA LYS A 35 5.58 3.74 -20.25
C LYS A 35 4.58 4.32 -19.26
N GLY A 36 5.04 4.55 -18.03
CA GLY A 36 4.38 5.38 -17.03
C GLY A 36 5.23 6.61 -16.74
N SER A 37 4.64 7.65 -16.18
CA SER A 37 5.33 8.88 -15.80
C SER A 37 4.91 9.27 -14.39
N ASN A 38 5.87 9.62 -13.53
CA ASN A 38 5.54 10.35 -12.31
C ASN A 38 5.35 11.83 -12.64
N ILE A 39 4.49 12.50 -11.90
CA ILE A 39 4.33 13.95 -11.97
C ILE A 39 4.93 14.52 -10.68
N ILE A 40 5.87 15.44 -10.82
CA ILE A 40 6.57 16.06 -9.69
C ILE A 40 6.41 17.56 -9.83
N ALA A 41 5.80 18.20 -8.83
CA ALA A 41 5.69 19.65 -8.74
C ALA A 41 6.51 20.15 -7.54
N LEU A 42 7.20 21.26 -7.74
CA LEU A 42 8.06 21.88 -6.73
C LEU A 42 7.54 23.26 -6.37
N LEU A 43 7.29 23.48 -5.08
CA LEU A 43 7.13 24.81 -4.49
C LEU A 43 8.44 25.11 -3.74
N PRO A 44 9.32 25.99 -4.27
CA PRO A 44 10.61 26.25 -3.64
C PRO A 44 10.42 26.96 -2.28
N PRO A 45 11.40 26.89 -1.38
CA PRO A 45 11.38 27.72 -0.17
C PRO A 45 11.35 29.20 -0.55
N SER A 46 10.81 30.02 0.31
CA SER A 46 10.77 31.47 0.05
C SER A 46 12.13 32.09 0.19
N SER A 47 12.48 32.98 -0.74
CA SER A 47 13.69 33.81 -0.63
C SER A 47 13.64 34.82 0.53
N GLU A 48 12.45 35.11 1.04
CA GLU A 48 12.24 36.01 2.22
C GLU A 48 12.41 35.27 3.54
N ALA A 49 12.42 33.93 3.52
CA ALA A 49 12.73 33.14 4.71
C ALA A 49 14.24 33.18 4.95
N ALA A 50 14.67 33.82 6.03
CA ALA A 50 16.07 34.08 6.38
C ALA A 50 16.80 32.81 6.91
N SER A 51 16.44 31.63 6.45
CA SER A 51 16.84 30.37 7.06
C SER A 51 18.01 29.69 6.33
N LYS A 52 18.82 28.97 7.11
CA LYS A 52 19.86 28.07 6.61
C LYS A 52 19.30 26.76 6.01
N ILE A 53 17.97 26.56 6.11
CA ILE A 53 17.29 25.33 5.68
C ILE A 53 16.61 25.45 4.31
N ASN A 54 16.89 26.50 3.55
CA ASN A 54 16.29 26.77 2.23
C ASN A 54 16.57 25.69 1.16
N SER A 55 17.43 24.72 1.46
CA SER A 55 17.69 23.56 0.58
C SER A 55 16.94 22.30 1.03
N GLU A 56 16.11 22.38 2.05
CA GLU A 56 15.34 21.24 2.56
C GLU A 56 13.90 21.24 2.03
N TYR A 57 13.33 20.05 1.91
CA TYR A 57 12.00 19.87 1.37
C TYR A 57 11.19 18.86 2.19
N VAL A 58 9.89 19.11 2.31
CA VAL A 58 8.90 18.11 2.70
C VAL A 58 8.25 17.58 1.44
N MET A 59 8.22 16.26 1.26
CA MET A 59 7.59 15.63 0.11
C MET A 59 6.24 15.03 0.49
N LEU A 60 5.22 15.33 -0.30
CA LEU A 60 3.89 14.77 -0.23
C LEU A 60 3.67 13.87 -1.44
N GLY A 61 3.04 12.71 -1.25
CA GLY A 61 2.80 11.77 -2.33
C GLY A 61 1.44 11.09 -2.28
N ALA A 62 0.92 10.82 -3.47
CA ALA A 62 -0.20 9.94 -3.71
C ALA A 62 0.02 9.24 -5.05
N HIS A 63 -0.38 7.99 -5.20
CA HIS A 63 -0.38 7.39 -6.52
C HIS A 63 -1.62 7.81 -7.30
N TYR A 64 -1.50 7.87 -8.63
CA TYR A 64 -2.59 8.31 -9.51
C TYR A 64 -2.98 7.26 -10.55
N ASP A 65 -2.26 6.15 -10.58
CA ASP A 65 -2.67 4.97 -11.32
C ASP A 65 -3.66 4.13 -10.52
N HIS A 66 -4.46 3.34 -11.22
CA HIS A 66 -5.30 2.31 -10.65
C HIS A 66 -5.40 1.13 -11.62
N LEU A 67 -6.29 0.17 -11.39
CA LEU A 67 -6.34 -1.13 -12.08
C LEU A 67 -6.83 -1.06 -13.53
N GLY A 68 -7.34 0.09 -13.99
CA GLY A 68 -7.84 0.25 -15.35
C GLY A 68 -9.04 -0.65 -15.62
N ARG A 69 -8.89 -1.65 -16.49
CA ARG A 69 -9.93 -2.65 -16.76
C ARG A 69 -9.65 -4.01 -16.10
N GLY A 70 -8.85 -4.03 -15.05
CA GLY A 70 -8.50 -5.25 -14.34
C GLY A 70 -7.58 -6.21 -15.11
N GLU A 71 -7.07 -5.80 -16.28
CA GLU A 71 -6.24 -6.65 -17.14
C GLU A 71 -4.80 -6.79 -16.65
N THR A 72 -4.31 -5.78 -15.94
CA THR A 72 -2.94 -5.72 -15.41
C THR A 72 -2.90 -6.08 -13.94
N GLY A 73 -1.85 -6.78 -13.53
CA GLY A 73 -1.66 -7.16 -12.11
C GLY A 73 -2.49 -8.35 -11.64
N GLY A 74 -3.44 -8.79 -12.48
CA GLY A 74 -4.24 -9.97 -12.16
C GLY A 74 -5.32 -9.73 -11.10
N PHE A 75 -5.84 -8.53 -10.97
CA PHE A 75 -6.89 -8.14 -10.03
C PHE A 75 -8.31 -8.42 -10.54
N GLY A 76 -8.48 -8.91 -11.77
CA GLY A 76 -9.79 -9.25 -12.33
C GLY A 76 -10.54 -10.25 -11.47
N ILE A 77 -11.73 -9.87 -11.03
CA ILE A 77 -12.68 -10.74 -10.34
C ILE A 77 -13.60 -11.35 -11.39
N LYS A 78 -13.90 -12.65 -11.24
CA LYS A 78 -14.82 -13.35 -12.15
C LYS A 78 -16.19 -12.63 -12.17
N GLY A 79 -16.61 -12.22 -13.36
CA GLY A 79 -17.85 -11.47 -13.59
C GLY A 79 -17.68 -9.95 -13.65
N GLU A 80 -16.46 -9.45 -13.45
CA GLU A 80 -16.10 -8.02 -13.57
C GLU A 80 -15.10 -7.77 -14.70
N GLU A 81 -14.91 -8.76 -15.60
CA GLU A 81 -13.93 -8.70 -16.67
C GLU A 81 -14.21 -7.53 -17.64
N GLY A 82 -13.20 -6.70 -17.84
CA GLY A 82 -13.28 -5.54 -18.74
C GLY A 82 -14.05 -4.34 -18.22
N LEU A 83 -14.60 -4.40 -16.99
CA LEU A 83 -15.18 -3.23 -16.33
C LEU A 83 -14.07 -2.25 -15.92
N ILE A 84 -14.40 -0.96 -15.94
CA ILE A 84 -13.47 0.08 -15.49
C ILE A 84 -13.44 0.07 -13.95
N HIS A 85 -12.24 0.03 -13.39
CA HIS A 85 -12.00 0.24 -11.98
C HIS A 85 -11.70 1.73 -11.79
N ASN A 86 -12.64 2.46 -11.21
CA ASN A 86 -12.57 3.93 -11.14
C ASN A 86 -11.53 4.40 -10.10
N GLY A 87 -11.37 3.67 -8.97
CA GLY A 87 -10.39 4.01 -7.96
C GLY A 87 -10.66 5.36 -7.30
N ALA A 88 -11.92 5.61 -6.93
CA ALA A 88 -12.32 6.89 -6.35
C ALA A 88 -11.66 7.13 -4.99
N ASP A 89 -11.66 6.11 -4.10
CA ASP A 89 -10.89 6.16 -2.87
C ASP A 89 -9.44 5.75 -3.11
N ASP A 90 -9.21 4.73 -3.88
CA ASP A 90 -7.89 4.17 -4.22
C ASP A 90 -7.47 4.52 -5.67
N ASN A 91 -6.80 5.67 -5.98
CA ASN A 91 -6.42 6.65 -4.97
C ASN A 91 -6.70 8.09 -5.47
N ALA A 92 -7.86 8.32 -6.13
CA ALA A 92 -8.25 9.67 -6.51
C ALA A 92 -8.47 10.58 -5.28
N SER A 93 -8.86 10.01 -4.13
CA SER A 93 -9.03 10.75 -2.88
C SER A 93 -7.70 11.38 -2.41
N GLY A 94 -6.60 10.63 -2.41
CA GLY A 94 -5.27 11.14 -2.09
C GLY A 94 -4.76 12.16 -3.09
N VAL A 95 -4.98 11.92 -4.38
CA VAL A 95 -4.62 12.86 -5.46
C VAL A 95 -5.35 14.19 -5.29
N ALA A 96 -6.65 14.17 -5.01
CA ALA A 96 -7.46 15.38 -4.79
C ALA A 96 -6.95 16.18 -3.59
N ALA A 97 -6.63 15.51 -2.47
CA ALA A 97 -6.06 16.19 -1.31
C ALA A 97 -4.71 16.85 -1.61
N LEU A 98 -3.85 16.20 -2.39
CA LEU A 98 -2.57 16.78 -2.79
C LEU A 98 -2.76 18.02 -3.68
N LEU A 99 -3.69 17.99 -4.62
CA LEU A 99 -3.99 19.13 -5.49
C LEU A 99 -4.51 20.31 -4.69
N GLU A 100 -5.43 20.08 -3.76
CA GLU A 100 -5.97 21.10 -2.87
C GLU A 100 -4.88 21.70 -1.97
N MET A 101 -4.04 20.86 -1.36
CA MET A 101 -2.90 21.35 -0.57
C MET A 101 -1.91 22.14 -1.41
N ALA A 102 -1.68 21.76 -2.67
CA ALA A 102 -0.78 22.48 -3.55
C ALA A 102 -1.30 23.89 -3.85
N ASP A 103 -2.60 24.04 -4.13
CA ASP A 103 -3.22 25.35 -4.35
C ASP A 103 -3.20 26.20 -3.08
N GLN A 104 -3.66 25.67 -1.95
CA GLN A 104 -3.70 26.37 -0.68
C GLN A 104 -2.31 26.85 -0.25
N LEU A 105 -1.31 25.99 -0.28
CA LEU A 105 0.04 26.31 0.18
C LEU A 105 0.78 27.25 -0.77
N ALA A 106 0.58 27.13 -2.09
CA ALA A 106 1.12 28.06 -3.05
C ALA A 106 0.51 29.48 -2.89
N ASN A 107 -0.78 29.57 -2.63
CA ASN A 107 -1.44 30.87 -2.36
C ASN A 107 -1.03 31.44 -1.00
N ARG A 108 -0.84 30.62 0.03
CA ARG A 108 -0.32 31.03 1.31
C ARG A 108 1.11 31.56 1.22
N GLN A 109 1.98 30.94 0.41
CA GLN A 109 3.34 31.42 0.21
C GLN A 109 3.38 32.83 -0.38
N LYS A 110 2.43 33.19 -1.27
CA LYS A 110 2.33 34.54 -1.84
C LYS A 110 1.99 35.60 -0.78
N THR A 111 1.21 35.24 0.25
CA THR A 111 0.72 36.15 1.28
C THR A 111 1.56 36.14 2.56
N LYS A 112 2.22 35.01 2.84
CA LYS A 112 3.04 34.80 4.03
C LYS A 112 4.34 34.04 3.68
N PRO A 113 5.20 34.64 2.83
CA PRO A 113 6.41 33.97 2.33
C PRO A 113 7.36 33.56 3.47
N GLN A 114 7.43 34.33 4.55
CA GLN A 114 8.31 34.03 5.69
C GLN A 114 8.00 32.72 6.42
N GLU A 115 6.81 32.16 6.22
CA GLU A 115 6.44 30.85 6.81
C GLU A 115 6.99 29.66 6.02
N PHE A 116 7.62 29.89 4.86
CA PHE A 116 8.11 28.85 3.95
C PHE A 116 9.65 28.76 3.99
N GLU A 117 10.16 28.34 5.13
CA GLU A 117 11.61 28.13 5.30
C GLU A 117 12.09 26.89 4.54
N ARG A 118 11.25 25.85 4.42
CA ARG A 118 11.47 24.70 3.54
C ARG A 118 10.55 24.74 2.33
N GLY A 119 11.01 24.13 1.25
CA GLY A 119 10.19 23.90 0.07
C GLY A 119 9.29 22.68 0.22
N LEU A 120 8.37 22.54 -0.74
CA LEU A 120 7.46 21.40 -0.85
C LEU A 120 7.66 20.71 -2.19
N ILE A 121 7.55 19.41 -2.18
CA ILE A 121 7.49 18.56 -3.37
C ILE A 121 6.18 17.80 -3.34
N PHE A 122 5.34 18.01 -4.35
CA PHE A 122 4.13 17.23 -4.58
C PHE A 122 4.46 16.16 -5.63
N SER A 123 4.18 14.92 -5.31
CA SER A 123 4.53 13.79 -6.14
C SER A 123 3.33 12.90 -6.38
N PHE A 124 3.03 12.68 -7.66
CA PHE A 124 1.96 11.79 -8.09
C PHE A 124 2.63 10.59 -8.76
N TRP A 125 2.48 9.43 -8.11
CA TRP A 125 3.19 8.22 -8.52
C TRP A 125 2.40 7.43 -9.55
N SER A 126 3.10 6.78 -10.48
CA SER A 126 2.54 5.86 -11.46
C SER A 126 3.07 4.45 -11.20
N GLY A 127 2.20 3.44 -11.34
CA GLY A 127 2.58 2.04 -11.18
C GLY A 127 2.75 1.62 -9.72
N GLU A 128 2.03 2.25 -8.80
CA GLU A 128 1.92 1.82 -7.40
C GLU A 128 1.31 0.43 -7.36
N GLU A 129 0.18 0.22 -8.02
CA GLU A 129 -0.59 -1.01 -8.12
C GLU A 129 0.18 -2.18 -8.74
N LEU A 130 1.24 -1.88 -9.47
CA LEU A 130 2.15 -2.87 -10.06
C LEU A 130 3.38 -3.14 -9.19
N GLY A 131 3.41 -2.63 -7.97
CA GLY A 131 4.46 -2.82 -6.98
C GLY A 131 5.38 -1.61 -6.80
N LEU A 132 4.79 -0.42 -6.61
CA LEU A 132 5.47 0.84 -6.25
C LEU A 132 6.51 1.30 -7.27
N ILE A 133 6.30 1.01 -8.55
CA ILE A 133 7.31 1.22 -9.60
C ILE A 133 7.72 2.69 -9.68
N GLY A 134 6.75 3.61 -9.58
CA GLY A 134 6.98 5.05 -9.71
C GLY A 134 7.81 5.62 -8.58
N SER A 135 7.41 5.43 -7.34
CA SER A 135 8.13 5.93 -6.16
C SER A 135 9.51 5.28 -6.02
N ALA A 136 9.61 3.97 -6.25
CA ALA A 136 10.90 3.26 -6.25
C ALA A 136 11.85 3.81 -7.32
N ARG A 137 11.34 4.09 -8.51
CA ARG A 137 12.14 4.71 -9.59
C ARG A 137 12.62 6.10 -9.22
N TYR A 138 11.74 6.92 -8.61
CA TYR A 138 12.13 8.25 -8.12
C TYR A 138 13.17 8.15 -7.02
N ALA A 139 12.99 7.29 -6.02
CA ALA A 139 13.94 7.10 -4.94
C ALA A 139 15.31 6.55 -5.40
N ALA A 140 15.36 5.87 -6.55
CA ALA A 140 16.60 5.42 -7.17
C ALA A 140 17.29 6.51 -8.03
N LYS A 141 16.51 7.44 -8.60
CA LYS A 141 17.00 8.54 -9.44
C LYS A 141 16.15 9.80 -9.19
N PRO A 142 16.35 10.44 -8.04
CA PRO A 142 15.54 11.58 -7.63
C PRO A 142 15.90 12.86 -8.40
N THR A 143 14.96 13.81 -8.46
CA THR A 143 15.17 15.14 -9.03
C THR A 143 15.83 16.11 -8.06
N VAL A 144 15.75 15.83 -6.76
CA VAL A 144 16.49 16.51 -5.68
C VAL A 144 17.23 15.48 -4.85
N ASP A 145 18.35 15.85 -4.24
CA ASP A 145 19.08 14.92 -3.36
C ASP A 145 18.14 14.45 -2.23
N LEU A 146 18.03 13.14 -2.03
CA LEU A 146 17.20 12.57 -0.96
C LEU A 146 17.60 13.05 0.44
N LYS A 147 18.84 13.49 0.64
CA LYS A 147 19.30 14.10 1.89
C LYS A 147 18.62 15.42 2.21
N GLN A 148 18.08 16.09 1.17
CA GLN A 148 17.31 17.33 1.33
C GLN A 148 15.86 17.07 1.73
N LEU A 149 15.38 15.82 1.63
CA LEU A 149 14.04 15.45 2.10
C LEU A 149 14.04 15.26 3.61
N VAL A 150 13.27 16.06 4.30
CA VAL A 150 13.13 15.97 5.76
C VAL A 150 12.04 15.00 6.19
N ALA A 151 11.03 14.80 5.35
CA ALA A 151 9.94 13.87 5.54
C ALA A 151 9.27 13.50 4.23
N TYR A 152 8.66 12.32 4.18
CA TYR A 152 7.72 11.90 3.13
C TYR A 152 6.36 11.58 3.73
N LEU A 153 5.33 12.24 3.23
CA LEU A 153 3.94 12.15 3.69
C LEU A 153 3.10 11.51 2.57
N ASN A 154 2.48 10.36 2.85
CA ASN A 154 1.72 9.60 1.88
C ASN A 154 0.22 9.70 2.12
N PHE A 155 -0.54 9.91 1.08
CA PHE A 155 -2.00 9.98 1.11
C PHE A 155 -2.56 8.88 0.23
N ASP A 156 -3.23 7.92 0.88
CA ASP A 156 -3.70 6.72 0.18
C ASP A 156 -4.98 6.23 0.86
N MET A 157 -6.07 6.19 0.08
CA MET A 157 -7.39 5.81 0.57
C MET A 157 -7.85 6.65 1.77
N ILE A 158 -7.96 7.97 1.57
CA ILE A 158 -8.40 8.92 2.60
C ILE A 158 -9.87 9.34 2.45
N GLY A 159 -10.59 8.76 1.50
CA GLY A 159 -11.96 9.16 1.14
C GLY A 159 -13.07 8.44 1.91
N ARG A 160 -12.76 7.51 2.79
CA ARG A 160 -13.79 6.69 3.47
C ARG A 160 -13.81 6.88 4.98
N LEU A 161 -13.61 8.11 5.43
CA LEU A 161 -13.70 8.43 6.87
C LEU A 161 -15.04 8.00 7.44
N ARG A 162 -15.02 7.09 8.43
CA ARG A 162 -16.18 6.54 9.12
C ARG A 162 -16.00 6.68 10.62
N ASN A 163 -17.09 7.03 11.33
CA ASN A 163 -17.07 7.18 12.78
C ASN A 163 -15.93 8.06 13.30
N ASN A 164 -15.52 9.04 12.50
CA ASN A 164 -14.42 9.98 12.80
C ASN A 164 -13.04 9.28 13.01
N LYS A 165 -12.88 8.02 12.61
CA LYS A 165 -11.65 7.25 12.79
C LYS A 165 -10.68 7.51 11.64
N LEU A 166 -9.47 7.95 11.99
CA LEU A 166 -8.37 8.16 11.06
C LEU A 166 -7.14 7.39 11.52
N THR A 167 -6.55 6.62 10.63
CA THR A 167 -5.31 5.91 10.89
C THR A 167 -4.11 6.68 10.35
N LEU A 168 -3.11 6.88 11.20
CA LEU A 168 -1.81 7.40 10.82
C LEU A 168 -0.77 6.28 11.00
N GLN A 169 -0.09 5.95 9.91
CA GLN A 169 0.85 4.83 9.85
C GLN A 169 2.29 5.33 9.71
N GLY A 170 3.26 4.53 10.19
CA GLY A 170 4.68 4.91 10.13
C GLY A 170 5.12 5.86 11.24
N VAL A 171 4.30 6.02 12.29
CA VAL A 171 4.55 6.95 13.40
C VAL A 171 5.88 6.66 14.10
N GLY A 172 6.32 5.39 14.13
CA GLY A 172 7.62 4.99 14.70
C GLY A 172 8.84 5.46 13.91
N SER A 173 8.67 6.02 12.71
CA SER A 173 9.79 6.47 11.87
C SER A 173 10.47 7.76 12.36
N SER A 174 9.84 8.50 13.28
CA SER A 174 10.39 9.69 13.94
C SER A 174 9.80 9.87 15.33
N THR A 175 10.60 10.35 16.29
CA THR A 175 10.13 10.68 17.64
C THR A 175 9.24 11.95 17.64
N ASN A 176 9.35 12.77 16.60
CA ASN A 176 8.60 14.02 16.47
C ASN A 176 7.13 13.82 16.08
N TRP A 177 6.78 12.68 15.44
CA TRP A 177 5.45 12.49 14.88
C TRP A 177 4.36 12.56 15.93
N LYS A 178 4.51 11.85 17.04
CA LYS A 178 3.46 11.79 18.06
C LYS A 178 3.08 13.17 18.57
N LYS A 179 4.08 13.99 18.92
CA LYS A 179 3.86 15.36 19.42
C LYS A 179 3.19 16.26 18.38
N LEU A 180 3.62 16.18 17.13
CA LEU A 180 3.06 16.95 16.02
C LEU A 180 1.60 16.57 15.76
N ILE A 181 1.32 15.27 15.68
CA ILE A 181 -0.01 14.73 15.46
C ILE A 181 -0.96 15.14 16.59
N GLU A 182 -0.59 14.91 17.86
CA GLU A 182 -1.42 15.24 19.01
C GLU A 182 -1.73 16.75 19.07
N ARG A 183 -0.72 17.59 18.84
CA ARG A 183 -0.91 19.05 18.81
C ARG A 183 -1.95 19.49 17.78
N ARG A 184 -1.88 18.95 16.57
CA ARG A 184 -2.79 19.32 15.49
C ARG A 184 -4.15 18.66 15.59
N ASN A 185 -4.22 17.48 16.21
CA ASN A 185 -5.49 16.80 16.43
C ASN A 185 -6.38 17.43 17.50
N VAL A 186 -5.83 18.26 18.38
CA VAL A 186 -6.65 19.03 19.36
C VAL A 186 -7.77 19.81 18.66
N LEU A 187 -7.49 20.38 17.48
CA LEU A 187 -8.47 21.14 16.72
C LEU A 187 -9.21 20.27 15.69
N ALA A 188 -8.54 19.29 15.11
CA ALA A 188 -9.13 18.41 14.09
C ALA A 188 -10.12 17.38 14.69
N GLY A 189 -9.85 16.93 15.92
CA GLY A 189 -10.77 16.11 16.72
C GLY A 189 -10.99 14.69 16.18
N PHE A 190 -10.04 14.13 15.44
CA PHE A 190 -10.15 12.73 14.96
C PHE A 190 -9.96 11.72 16.09
N ASP A 191 -10.67 10.59 16.01
CA ASP A 191 -10.34 9.37 16.73
C ASP A 191 -9.17 8.69 16.01
N LEU A 192 -7.95 8.88 16.54
CA LEU A 192 -6.72 8.48 15.86
C LEU A 192 -6.27 7.08 16.25
N THR A 193 -6.00 6.27 15.24
CA THR A 193 -5.21 5.04 15.37
C THR A 193 -3.77 5.31 14.91
N LEU A 194 -2.80 5.20 15.81
CA LEU A 194 -1.39 5.47 15.54
C LEU A 194 -0.60 4.15 15.37
N GLN A 195 -0.26 3.80 14.14
CA GLN A 195 0.52 2.61 13.82
C GLN A 195 2.01 2.92 13.72
N GLN A 196 2.82 2.18 14.47
CA GLN A 196 4.25 2.47 14.61
C GLN A 196 5.08 1.99 13.43
N ASP A 197 4.68 0.88 12.78
CA ASP A 197 5.47 0.23 11.74
C ASP A 197 5.53 1.11 10.46
N PRO A 198 6.73 1.50 9.99
CA PRO A 198 6.91 2.25 8.75
C PRO A 198 7.11 1.37 7.51
N TYR A 199 7.17 0.04 7.67
CA TYR A 199 7.32 -0.91 6.55
C TYR A 199 5.96 -1.26 5.94
N LEU A 200 5.28 -0.25 5.43
CA LEU A 200 3.94 -0.37 4.87
C LEU A 200 3.98 -0.79 3.39
N PRO A 201 2.96 -1.50 2.88
CA PRO A 201 2.83 -1.82 1.47
C PRO A 201 2.32 -0.61 0.65
N THR A 202 2.94 0.55 0.81
CA THR A 202 2.64 1.82 0.15
C THR A 202 3.92 2.50 -0.31
N ASP A 203 3.82 3.62 -1.01
CA ASP A 203 4.97 4.39 -1.51
C ASP A 203 5.95 4.85 -0.41
N THR A 204 5.54 4.86 0.86
CA THR A 204 6.43 5.13 2.01
C THR A 204 7.65 4.21 2.05
N THR A 205 7.51 2.97 1.59
CA THR A 205 8.60 1.97 1.59
C THR A 205 9.72 2.31 0.59
N SER A 206 9.45 3.16 -0.38
CA SER A 206 10.49 3.65 -1.29
C SER A 206 11.43 4.65 -0.60
N PHE A 207 10.97 5.32 0.45
CA PHE A 207 11.68 6.42 1.13
C PHE A 207 12.21 6.06 2.51
N TYR A 208 11.42 5.36 3.33
CA TYR A 208 11.83 5.03 4.69
C TYR A 208 13.19 4.28 4.78
N PRO A 209 13.49 3.25 3.96
CA PRO A 209 14.79 2.58 3.98
C PRO A 209 15.96 3.47 3.54
N LYS A 210 15.67 4.65 2.97
CA LYS A 210 16.68 5.65 2.57
C LYS A 210 16.99 6.66 3.69
N GLY A 211 16.43 6.45 4.89
CA GLY A 211 16.67 7.32 6.04
C GLY A 211 15.74 8.52 6.12
N ILE A 212 14.61 8.50 5.43
CA ILE A 212 13.61 9.57 5.41
C ILE A 212 12.45 9.15 6.33
N PRO A 213 12.11 9.97 7.36
CA PRO A 213 10.92 9.74 8.16
C PRO A 213 9.66 9.78 7.30
N VAL A 214 8.72 8.88 7.57
CA VAL A 214 7.49 8.75 6.78
C VAL A 214 6.25 8.80 7.66
N LEU A 215 5.14 9.27 7.09
CA LEU A 215 3.83 9.20 7.69
C LEU A 215 2.80 8.97 6.59
N ALA A 216 1.83 8.09 6.82
CA ALA A 216 0.77 7.82 5.86
C ALA A 216 -0.61 8.00 6.50
N TRP A 217 -1.52 8.62 5.75
CA TRP A 217 -2.94 8.80 6.08
C TRP A 217 -3.75 7.71 5.43
N PHE A 218 -4.69 7.13 6.20
CA PHE A 218 -5.51 6.02 5.75
C PHE A 218 -6.85 6.01 6.51
N THR A 219 -7.97 5.84 5.82
CA THR A 219 -9.31 5.80 6.43
C THR A 219 -9.86 4.40 6.62
N GLY A 220 -9.03 3.40 6.38
CA GLY A 220 -9.43 1.99 6.47
C GLY A 220 -9.90 1.43 5.13
N SER A 221 -9.83 0.13 5.01
CA SER A 221 -10.28 -0.59 3.81
C SER A 221 -11.80 -0.68 3.77
N HIS A 222 -12.35 -0.98 2.59
CA HIS A 222 -13.79 -1.10 2.34
C HIS A 222 -14.08 -2.18 1.29
N LYS A 223 -15.35 -2.59 1.20
CA LYS A 223 -15.76 -3.71 0.32
C LYS A 223 -15.57 -3.43 -1.17
N GLU A 224 -15.51 -2.16 -1.56
CA GLU A 224 -15.30 -1.70 -2.93
C GLU A 224 -13.80 -1.63 -3.31
N TYR A 225 -12.87 -1.82 -2.37
CA TYR A 225 -11.43 -1.79 -2.62
C TYR A 225 -11.03 -2.74 -3.76
N HIS A 226 -10.30 -2.23 -4.75
CA HIS A 226 -9.90 -2.92 -5.96
C HIS A 226 -11.08 -3.45 -6.79
N ARG A 227 -12.24 -2.78 -6.74
CA ARG A 227 -13.43 -3.12 -7.53
C ARG A 227 -13.91 -1.98 -8.41
N PRO A 228 -14.64 -2.30 -9.49
CA PRO A 228 -15.28 -1.27 -10.31
C PRO A 228 -16.21 -0.35 -9.53
N ALA A 229 -16.74 -0.82 -8.38
CA ALA A 229 -17.67 -0.08 -7.53
C ALA A 229 -16.98 0.92 -6.57
N ASP A 230 -15.66 1.10 -6.63
CA ASP A 230 -14.98 2.21 -5.95
C ASP A 230 -15.24 3.52 -6.69
N ASP A 231 -16.45 4.01 -6.52
CA ASP A 231 -17.04 5.14 -7.24
C ASP A 231 -17.09 6.41 -6.38
N PRO A 232 -17.10 7.61 -7.00
CA PRO A 232 -17.18 8.89 -6.29
C PRO A 232 -18.35 9.02 -5.32
N ASP A 233 -19.50 8.41 -5.62
CA ASP A 233 -20.70 8.46 -4.78
C ASP A 233 -20.51 7.77 -3.42
N THR A 234 -19.45 7.00 -3.27
CA THR A 234 -19.13 6.29 -2.04
C THR A 234 -18.21 7.07 -1.11
N LEU A 235 -17.69 8.23 -1.56
CA LEU A 235 -16.73 9.03 -0.81
C LEU A 235 -17.39 9.92 0.25
N ASN A 236 -16.69 10.10 1.36
CA ASN A 236 -16.98 11.11 2.37
C ASN A 236 -16.19 12.39 2.07
N TYR A 237 -16.74 13.27 1.27
CA TYR A 237 -16.08 14.52 0.86
C TYR A 237 -15.75 15.46 2.04
N GLU A 238 -16.65 15.58 3.02
CA GLU A 238 -16.38 16.34 4.25
C GLU A 238 -15.20 15.71 5.01
N GLY A 239 -15.13 14.38 5.06
CA GLY A 239 -14.02 13.67 5.67
C GLY A 239 -12.70 13.96 4.96
N ILE A 240 -12.68 13.95 3.61
CA ILE A 240 -11.50 14.30 2.80
C ILE A 240 -11.05 15.72 3.10
N GLU A 241 -11.96 16.69 3.09
CA GLU A 241 -11.66 18.10 3.40
C GLU A 241 -11.02 18.23 4.78
N ARG A 242 -11.62 17.63 5.82
CA ARG A 242 -11.09 17.67 7.19
C ARG A 242 -9.71 17.03 7.31
N ILE A 243 -9.48 15.89 6.65
CA ILE A 243 -8.18 15.20 6.63
C ILE A 243 -7.15 16.07 5.91
N THR A 244 -7.51 16.65 4.76
CA THR A 244 -6.65 17.54 3.99
C THR A 244 -6.24 18.77 4.82
N GLN A 245 -7.17 19.38 5.53
CA GLN A 245 -6.88 20.52 6.41
C GLN A 245 -5.98 20.12 7.59
N PHE A 246 -6.23 18.96 8.21
CA PHE A 246 -5.39 18.44 9.28
C PHE A 246 -3.95 18.20 8.79
N ALA A 247 -3.79 17.55 7.64
CA ALA A 247 -2.50 17.30 7.03
C ALA A 247 -1.80 18.62 6.62
N SER A 248 -2.52 19.55 6.00
CA SER A 248 -1.99 20.87 5.61
C SER A 248 -1.43 21.63 6.80
N ASN A 249 -2.10 21.58 7.96
CA ASN A 249 -1.60 22.20 9.18
C ASN A 249 -0.32 21.53 9.72
N MET A 250 -0.21 20.20 9.58
CA MET A 250 1.03 19.46 9.92
C MET A 250 2.17 19.80 8.96
N VAL A 251 1.87 19.90 7.67
CA VAL A 251 2.83 20.32 6.64
C VAL A 251 3.33 21.73 6.92
N GLN A 252 2.43 22.64 7.29
CA GLN A 252 2.79 24.02 7.65
C GLN A 252 3.80 24.05 8.81
N ASP A 253 3.63 23.22 9.84
CA ASP A 253 4.61 23.10 10.90
C ASP A 253 5.96 22.60 10.39
N LEU A 254 5.95 21.57 9.54
CA LEU A 254 7.17 20.99 9.01
C LEU A 254 7.97 21.92 8.11
N ILE A 255 7.30 22.84 7.40
CA ILE A 255 8.01 23.80 6.53
C ILE A 255 8.45 25.05 7.27
N SER A 256 7.80 25.43 8.38
CA SER A 256 8.13 26.64 9.16
C SER A 256 8.97 26.36 10.40
N ASP A 257 9.09 25.10 10.85
CA ASP A 257 9.88 24.74 12.03
C ASP A 257 11.33 24.46 11.62
N SER A 258 12.29 25.08 12.29
CA SER A 258 13.72 24.84 12.08
C SER A 258 14.15 23.43 12.49
N VAL A 259 13.35 22.74 13.31
CA VAL A 259 13.66 21.38 13.77
C VAL A 259 13.31 20.38 12.66
N ARG A 260 14.32 19.65 12.21
CA ARG A 260 14.14 18.54 11.29
C ARG A 260 13.61 17.31 12.05
N PRO A 261 12.56 16.65 11.59
CA PRO A 261 12.17 15.35 12.13
C PRO A 261 13.36 14.37 12.11
N ASP A 262 13.61 13.73 13.24
CA ASP A 262 14.64 12.71 13.34
C ASP A 262 14.23 11.44 12.60
N TYR A 263 15.21 10.68 12.14
CA TYR A 263 14.95 9.35 11.57
C TYR A 263 15.20 8.28 12.62
N VAL A 264 14.15 7.54 12.96
CA VAL A 264 14.24 6.37 13.83
C VAL A 264 14.22 5.10 12.99
N LYS A 265 15.30 4.31 13.09
CA LYS A 265 15.33 2.99 12.49
C LYS A 265 14.54 2.02 13.38
N VAL A 266 13.30 1.78 13.04
CA VAL A 266 12.49 0.75 13.70
C VAL A 266 13.12 -0.60 13.41
N LYS A 267 13.37 -1.39 14.43
CA LYS A 267 13.80 -2.79 14.23
C LYS A 267 12.67 -3.46 13.48
N LYS A 268 12.98 -3.96 12.28
CA LYS A 268 12.08 -4.87 11.58
C LYS A 268 11.78 -5.97 12.61
N SER A 269 10.52 -6.15 12.99
CA SER A 269 10.17 -7.36 13.73
C SER A 269 10.73 -8.50 12.90
N ASP A 270 11.35 -9.52 13.53
CA ASP A 270 11.97 -10.68 12.84
C ASP A 270 10.98 -11.42 11.91
N GLN A 271 9.83 -10.83 11.68
CA GLN A 271 8.71 -11.26 10.87
C GLN A 271 8.62 -10.58 9.49
N GLY A 272 9.44 -9.58 9.17
CA GLY A 272 9.32 -8.83 7.92
C GLY A 272 10.27 -9.31 6.81
N GLY A 273 9.76 -9.97 5.79
CA GLY A 273 10.45 -10.26 4.54
C GLY A 273 10.79 -8.97 3.75
N SER A 274 11.90 -8.97 3.01
CA SER A 274 12.27 -7.88 2.11
C SER A 274 11.32 -7.85 0.90
N ARG A 275 10.99 -6.66 0.38
CA ARG A 275 10.11 -6.48 -0.80
C ARG A 275 10.61 -7.09 -2.11
N ASP A 276 11.89 -7.44 -2.21
CA ASP A 276 12.37 -8.30 -3.30
C ASP A 276 11.75 -9.69 -3.27
N ALA A 277 10.87 -9.97 -2.29
CA ALA A 277 10.34 -11.29 -1.97
C ALA A 277 8.83 -11.46 -2.12
N ILE A 278 8.00 -10.47 -2.46
CA ILE A 278 6.59 -10.74 -2.81
C ILE A 278 6.55 -11.42 -4.19
N ARG A 279 7.17 -12.59 -4.24
CA ARG A 279 7.03 -13.55 -5.34
C ARG A 279 5.97 -14.60 -5.03
N VAL A 280 5.38 -14.51 -3.83
CA VAL A 280 4.45 -15.52 -3.33
C VAL A 280 3.02 -15.05 -3.58
N TYR A 281 2.25 -15.90 -4.23
CA TYR A 281 0.89 -15.64 -4.64
C TYR A 281 -0.02 -16.77 -4.16
N LEU A 282 -1.09 -16.44 -3.47
CA LEU A 282 -2.14 -17.39 -3.07
C LEU A 282 -3.43 -17.22 -3.89
N GLY A 283 -3.71 -16.04 -4.36
CA GLY A 283 -4.96 -15.73 -5.05
C GLY A 283 -6.14 -15.59 -4.09
N THR A 284 -5.89 -15.29 -2.84
CA THR A 284 -6.92 -14.87 -1.88
C THR A 284 -7.33 -13.44 -2.17
N ILE A 285 -8.59 -13.12 -1.97
CA ILE A 285 -9.16 -11.78 -2.09
C ILE A 285 -9.73 -11.44 -0.71
N PRO A 286 -8.97 -10.69 0.12
CA PRO A 286 -9.42 -10.28 1.43
C PRO A 286 -10.66 -9.40 1.36
N ASP A 287 -11.55 -9.54 2.34
CA ASP A 287 -12.61 -8.57 2.60
C ASP A 287 -12.08 -7.54 3.60
N TYR A 288 -11.90 -6.33 3.12
CA TYR A 288 -11.34 -5.25 3.93
C TYR A 288 -12.40 -4.46 4.72
N ALA A 289 -13.69 -4.80 4.57
CA ALA A 289 -14.79 -4.10 5.24
C ALA A 289 -15.07 -4.57 6.67
N SER A 290 -14.54 -5.73 7.05
CA SER A 290 -14.88 -6.40 8.32
C SER A 290 -13.85 -6.07 9.40
N GLU A 291 -13.94 -4.87 10.00
CA GLU A 291 -13.03 -4.41 11.06
C GLU A 291 -13.18 -5.18 12.40
N ASP A 292 -14.35 -5.80 12.65
CA ASP A 292 -14.64 -6.49 13.91
C ASP A 292 -14.29 -7.99 13.90
N ILE A 293 -13.68 -8.49 12.83
CA ILE A 293 -13.32 -9.91 12.69
C ILE A 293 -11.86 -10.13 13.06
N LYS A 294 -11.63 -10.97 14.08
CA LYS A 294 -10.29 -11.46 14.38
C LYS A 294 -9.86 -12.46 13.30
N GLY A 295 -9.00 -12.03 12.38
CA GLY A 295 -8.57 -12.81 11.22
C GLY A 295 -8.69 -12.02 9.91
N VAL A 296 -8.57 -12.69 8.78
CA VAL A 296 -8.78 -12.11 7.44
C VAL A 296 -9.94 -12.81 6.77
N LEU A 297 -11.10 -12.15 6.73
CA LEU A 297 -12.24 -12.61 5.95
C LEU A 297 -11.90 -12.55 4.45
N LEU A 298 -12.29 -13.55 3.70
CA LEU A 298 -12.12 -13.57 2.26
C LEU A 298 -13.44 -13.24 1.55
N SER A 299 -13.45 -12.19 0.76
CA SER A 299 -14.55 -11.90 -0.17
C SER A 299 -14.55 -12.87 -1.35
N GLY A 300 -13.41 -13.50 -1.63
CA GLY A 300 -13.27 -14.47 -2.71
C GLY A 300 -11.90 -15.11 -2.77
N VAL A 301 -11.76 -15.98 -3.76
CA VAL A 301 -10.48 -16.55 -4.21
C VAL A 301 -10.43 -16.50 -5.73
N ARG A 302 -9.25 -16.33 -6.26
CA ARG A 302 -9.02 -16.31 -7.69
C ARG A 302 -9.18 -17.69 -8.27
N GLY A 303 -10.03 -17.84 -9.29
CA GLY A 303 -10.24 -19.11 -9.99
C GLY A 303 -8.94 -19.67 -10.59
N GLY A 304 -8.65 -20.95 -10.32
CA GLY A 304 -7.41 -21.61 -10.73
C GLY A 304 -6.16 -21.20 -9.94
N GLY A 305 -6.27 -20.29 -8.98
CA GLY A 305 -5.18 -19.88 -8.09
C GLY A 305 -4.86 -20.92 -7.02
N PRO A 306 -3.73 -20.77 -6.30
CA PRO A 306 -3.35 -21.68 -5.22
C PRO A 306 -4.41 -21.89 -4.14
N ALA A 307 -5.06 -20.79 -3.69
CA ALA A 307 -6.12 -20.86 -2.70
C ALA A 307 -7.37 -21.60 -3.19
N ASP A 308 -7.78 -21.35 -4.44
CA ASP A 308 -8.90 -22.06 -5.08
C ASP A 308 -8.62 -23.55 -5.21
N LYS A 309 -7.43 -23.92 -5.69
CA LYS A 309 -6.98 -25.30 -5.79
C LYS A 309 -6.90 -26.00 -4.44
N ALA A 310 -6.58 -25.28 -3.38
CA ALA A 310 -6.56 -25.78 -2.01
C ALA A 310 -7.97 -25.90 -1.40
N GLY A 311 -9.01 -25.42 -2.08
CA GLY A 311 -10.39 -25.47 -1.61
C GLY A 311 -10.77 -24.37 -0.61
N ILE A 312 -10.01 -23.29 -0.57
CA ILE A 312 -10.36 -22.04 0.16
C ILE A 312 -11.47 -21.36 -0.63
N LYS A 313 -12.41 -20.71 0.06
CA LYS A 313 -13.64 -20.16 -0.54
C LYS A 313 -13.94 -18.76 -0.01
N ALA A 314 -14.76 -18.03 -0.75
CA ALA A 314 -15.40 -16.82 -0.25
C ALA A 314 -16.14 -17.11 1.07
N GLY A 315 -16.04 -16.19 2.03
CA GLY A 315 -16.60 -16.33 3.37
C GLY A 315 -15.71 -17.10 4.36
N ASP A 316 -14.56 -17.62 3.94
CA ASP A 316 -13.56 -18.15 4.89
C ASP A 316 -12.87 -17.00 5.62
N ILE A 317 -12.56 -17.19 6.90
CA ILE A 317 -11.74 -16.27 7.69
C ILE A 317 -10.40 -16.95 7.96
N ILE A 318 -9.31 -16.42 7.44
CA ILE A 318 -7.97 -16.92 7.73
C ILE A 318 -7.63 -16.52 9.16
N VAL A 319 -7.34 -17.50 10.02
CA VAL A 319 -6.99 -17.29 11.44
C VAL A 319 -5.59 -17.80 11.79
N HIS A 320 -5.01 -18.66 10.95
CA HIS A 320 -3.61 -19.11 11.03
C HIS A 320 -3.04 -19.32 9.63
N PHE A 321 -1.78 -18.96 9.43
CA PHE A 321 -1.06 -19.21 8.19
C PHE A 321 0.43 -19.43 8.45
N ALA A 322 0.97 -20.53 7.93
CA ALA A 322 2.40 -20.89 8.04
C ALA A 322 2.93 -20.85 9.48
N GLY A 323 2.12 -21.35 10.43
CA GLY A 323 2.49 -21.41 11.85
C GLY A 323 2.32 -20.10 12.63
N LYS A 324 1.75 -19.05 12.00
CA LYS A 324 1.49 -17.75 12.63
C LYS A 324 0.00 -17.53 12.84
N GLU A 325 -0.38 -16.96 13.98
CA GLU A 325 -1.73 -16.46 14.20
C GLU A 325 -1.96 -15.24 13.31
N ILE A 326 -3.12 -15.19 12.65
CA ILE A 326 -3.54 -14.09 11.79
C ILE A 326 -4.71 -13.41 12.48
N THR A 327 -4.52 -12.19 12.94
CA THR A 327 -5.53 -11.39 13.62
C THR A 327 -6.09 -10.27 12.73
N ASN A 328 -5.35 -9.91 11.68
CA ASN A 328 -5.68 -8.85 10.74
C ASN A 328 -4.96 -9.06 9.41
N ILE A 329 -5.21 -8.17 8.45
CA ILE A 329 -4.62 -8.23 7.11
C ILE A 329 -3.09 -8.06 7.12
N TYR A 330 -2.56 -7.29 8.06
CA TYR A 330 -1.11 -7.07 8.16
C TYR A 330 -0.38 -8.34 8.58
N ASP A 331 -0.90 -9.06 9.58
CA ASP A 331 -0.35 -10.36 9.99
C ASP A 331 -0.32 -11.33 8.81
N TYR A 332 -1.38 -11.31 7.99
CA TYR A 332 -1.47 -12.16 6.81
C TYR A 332 -0.44 -11.78 5.74
N THR A 333 -0.28 -10.50 5.46
CA THR A 333 0.71 -10.00 4.50
C THR A 333 2.13 -10.37 4.95
N TYR A 334 2.46 -10.15 6.22
CA TYR A 334 3.76 -10.54 6.78
C TYR A 334 3.99 -12.05 6.76
N ALA A 335 2.95 -12.84 6.97
CA ALA A 335 3.06 -14.29 6.90
C ALA A 335 3.27 -14.77 5.45
N LEU A 336 2.65 -14.10 4.47
CA LEU A 336 2.88 -14.34 3.04
C LEU A 336 4.33 -14.07 2.63
N ASP A 337 4.92 -12.99 3.12
CA ASP A 337 6.31 -12.65 2.82
C ASP A 337 7.33 -13.64 3.40
N ALA A 338 6.94 -14.34 4.47
CA ALA A 338 7.82 -15.30 5.16
C ALA A 338 7.84 -16.69 4.50
N VAL A 339 6.91 -17.01 3.60
CA VAL A 339 6.82 -18.32 2.97
C VAL A 339 7.48 -18.31 1.58
N LYS A 340 7.80 -19.51 1.08
CA LYS A 340 8.43 -19.68 -0.23
C LYS A 340 7.42 -20.26 -1.23
N ALA A 341 7.40 -19.70 -2.43
CA ALA A 341 6.63 -20.27 -3.53
C ALA A 341 7.03 -21.74 -3.78
N GLY A 342 6.06 -22.58 -4.09
CA GLY A 342 6.25 -24.01 -4.32
C GLY A 342 6.39 -24.86 -3.05
N LYS A 343 6.43 -24.26 -1.84
CA LYS A 343 6.41 -25.02 -0.58
C LYS A 343 5.01 -25.03 0.01
N SER A 344 4.46 -26.21 0.25
CA SER A 344 3.17 -26.36 0.94
C SER A 344 3.26 -25.86 2.38
N VAL A 345 2.29 -25.06 2.80
CA VAL A 345 2.14 -24.51 4.15
C VAL A 345 0.73 -24.74 4.66
N GLU A 346 0.60 -24.96 5.97
CA GLU A 346 -0.70 -25.10 6.61
C GLU A 346 -1.36 -23.72 6.77
N MET A 347 -2.64 -23.66 6.44
CA MET A 347 -3.54 -22.55 6.70
C MET A 347 -4.74 -23.05 7.50
N GLU A 348 -5.14 -22.32 8.55
CA GLU A 348 -6.41 -22.55 9.21
C GLU A 348 -7.40 -21.47 8.85
N VAL A 349 -8.59 -21.88 8.46
CA VAL A 349 -9.70 -20.96 8.19
C VAL A 349 -10.89 -21.30 9.06
N LEU A 350 -11.65 -20.25 9.41
CA LEU A 350 -13.00 -20.43 9.97
C LEU A 350 -14.00 -20.39 8.83
N ARG A 351 -14.68 -21.50 8.60
CA ARG A 351 -15.76 -21.63 7.62
C ARG A 351 -17.07 -21.94 8.34
N LYS A 352 -18.02 -21.00 8.31
CA LYS A 352 -19.31 -21.13 9.04
C LYS A 352 -19.10 -21.51 10.51
N GLY A 353 -18.12 -20.85 11.18
CA GLY A 353 -17.79 -21.07 12.58
C GLY A 353 -16.95 -22.32 12.90
N LYS A 354 -16.65 -23.17 11.91
CA LYS A 354 -15.79 -24.36 12.09
C LYS A 354 -14.35 -24.09 11.63
N ARG A 355 -13.36 -24.46 12.44
CA ARG A 355 -11.95 -24.42 12.04
C ARG A 355 -11.65 -25.57 11.07
N ILE A 356 -11.04 -25.23 9.96
CA ILE A 356 -10.62 -26.16 8.91
C ILE A 356 -9.14 -25.91 8.62
N LYS A 357 -8.32 -26.97 8.73
CA LYS A 357 -6.92 -26.95 8.32
C LYS A 357 -6.82 -27.32 6.85
N ILE A 358 -6.12 -26.52 6.10
CA ILE A 358 -5.95 -26.67 4.65
C ILE A 358 -4.46 -26.49 4.34
N ASN A 359 -3.90 -27.41 3.58
CA ASN A 359 -2.57 -27.22 3.03
C ASN A 359 -2.67 -26.47 1.70
N VAL A 360 -1.97 -25.34 1.62
CA VAL A 360 -1.91 -24.53 0.41
C VAL A 360 -0.47 -24.39 -0.06
N THR A 361 -0.26 -24.54 -1.36
CA THR A 361 1.06 -24.35 -1.96
C THR A 361 1.09 -23.02 -2.69
N PRO A 362 1.74 -21.98 -2.11
CA PRO A 362 1.83 -20.68 -2.75
C PRO A 362 2.52 -20.76 -4.10
N GLY A 363 2.01 -20.04 -5.09
CA GLY A 363 2.63 -19.87 -6.40
C GLY A 363 3.52 -18.62 -6.48
N THR A 364 4.08 -18.38 -7.64
CA THR A 364 4.70 -17.10 -8.02
C THR A 364 3.72 -16.27 -8.84
N ARG A 365 3.74 -14.95 -8.67
CA ARG A 365 3.04 -14.04 -9.59
C ARG A 365 3.65 -14.04 -10.97
#